data_e9e9872717ab2b32d1cd4ef800d5b88f
#
_entry.id   e9e9872717ab2b32d1cd4ef800d5b88f
#
_cell.length_a   1.000
_cell.length_b   1.000
_cell.length_c   1.000
_cell.angle_alpha   90.00
_cell.angle_beta   90.00
_cell.angle_gamma   90.00
#
_symmetry.space_group_name_H-M   'P 1'
#
loop_
_entity.id
_entity.type
_entity.pdbx_description
1 polymer ?
#
loop_
_entity_poly.entity_id
_entity_poly.type
_entity_poly.pdbx_seq_one_letter_code
_entity_poly.pdbx_strand_id
1 'polypeptide(L)'
;MKIKNVEQRSKEWFEMRLGVITGSRVGNIFKSNNVPFVYELIAERLSGDIIESPTTQAMMHGIMMEPVALDEYRMRTNADAREVGFVIHDDHDWLAISPDALVYENGVPIGGVEIKCPSTKKHLEYINGGKVPAQYKHQVMHYFMIVDSIQWVDFVSFDPRISKKLFIFRVHRDDPDVALDLEMRKMEYLKFWDKLNKYERKILE
;
A
#
# COMPACT_ATOMS: atom_id res chain seq x y z
N MET A 1 -6.01 9.38 11.44
CA MET A 1 -5.50 7.99 11.18
C MET A 1 -5.18 7.30 12.49
N LYS A 2 -5.45 6.00 12.57
CA LYS A 2 -5.20 5.16 13.76
C LYS A 2 -3.98 4.28 13.48
N ILE A 3 -2.81 4.64 14.03
CA ILE A 3 -1.58 3.85 13.89
C ILE A 3 -1.60 2.72 14.93
N LYS A 4 -1.33 1.50 14.48
CA LYS A 4 -1.12 0.31 15.29
C LYS A 4 0.35 -0.10 15.23
N ASN A 5 1.01 -0.07 16.38
CA ASN A 5 2.39 -0.54 16.53
C ASN A 5 2.39 -2.07 16.58
N VAL A 6 2.36 -2.67 15.43
CA VAL A 6 2.42 -4.13 15.21
C VAL A 6 3.57 -4.42 14.28
N GLU A 7 4.30 -5.47 14.56
CA GLU A 7 5.36 -5.93 13.65
C GLU A 7 4.73 -6.46 12.37
N GLN A 8 5.15 -5.91 11.22
CA GLN A 8 4.66 -6.38 9.92
C GLN A 8 5.01 -7.86 9.74
N ARG A 9 4.09 -8.60 9.17
CA ARG A 9 4.17 -10.06 8.97
C ARG A 9 4.08 -10.91 10.24
N SER A 10 3.83 -10.31 11.42
CA SER A 10 3.46 -11.06 12.61
C SER A 10 2.04 -11.62 12.48
N LYS A 11 1.68 -12.58 13.33
CA LYS A 11 0.32 -13.14 13.38
C LYS A 11 -0.72 -12.04 13.61
N GLU A 12 -0.46 -11.12 14.54
CA GLU A 12 -1.33 -10.00 14.86
C GLU A 12 -1.54 -9.08 13.63
N TRP A 13 -0.47 -8.80 12.89
CA TRP A 13 -0.56 -8.01 11.66
C TRP A 13 -1.44 -8.68 10.59
N PHE A 14 -1.35 -10.00 10.45
CA PHE A 14 -2.22 -10.75 9.54
C PHE A 14 -3.68 -10.71 10.00
N GLU A 15 -3.94 -10.90 11.30
CA GLU A 15 -5.28 -10.82 11.88
C GLU A 15 -5.93 -9.45 11.64
N MET A 16 -5.16 -8.36 11.75
CA MET A 16 -5.65 -7.00 11.47
C MET A 16 -6.01 -6.76 10.01
N ARG A 17 -5.57 -7.60 9.09
CA ARG A 17 -5.82 -7.49 7.64
C ARG A 17 -7.06 -8.26 7.19
N LEU A 18 -7.64 -9.09 8.06
CA LEU A 18 -8.80 -9.92 7.74
C LEU A 18 -10.01 -9.07 7.35
N GLY A 19 -10.50 -9.30 6.14
CA GLY A 19 -11.65 -8.58 5.59
C GLY A 19 -11.43 -7.08 5.38
N VAL A 20 -10.17 -6.61 5.43
CA VAL A 20 -9.79 -5.20 5.26
C VAL A 20 -9.17 -4.98 3.88
N ILE A 21 -9.51 -3.87 3.25
CA ILE A 21 -8.92 -3.45 1.98
C ILE A 21 -7.60 -2.73 2.27
N THR A 22 -6.49 -3.38 1.90
CA THR A 22 -5.14 -2.86 2.12
C THR A 22 -4.48 -2.42 0.82
N GLY A 23 -3.38 -1.66 0.91
CA GLY A 23 -2.67 -1.12 -0.25
C GLY A 23 -2.29 -2.14 -1.32
N SER A 24 -1.84 -3.34 -0.91
CA SER A 24 -1.50 -4.43 -1.86
C SER A 24 -2.71 -5.06 -2.55
N ARG A 25 -3.92 -4.92 -1.99
CA ARG A 25 -5.17 -5.55 -2.47
C ARG A 25 -6.10 -4.57 -3.16
N VAL A 26 -5.96 -3.27 -2.91
CA VAL A 26 -6.88 -2.21 -3.36
C VAL A 26 -7.09 -2.19 -4.87
N GLY A 27 -6.11 -2.58 -5.66
CA GLY A 27 -6.23 -2.71 -7.12
C GLY A 27 -7.37 -3.64 -7.57
N ASN A 28 -7.79 -4.59 -6.71
CA ASN A 28 -8.89 -5.50 -7.02
C ASN A 28 -10.25 -4.81 -7.09
N ILE A 29 -10.44 -3.67 -6.42
CA ILE A 29 -11.67 -2.86 -6.51
C ILE A 29 -11.93 -2.42 -7.95
N PHE A 30 -10.86 -2.04 -8.65
CA PHE A 30 -10.90 -1.43 -9.99
C PHE A 30 -10.92 -2.43 -11.14
N LYS A 31 -10.92 -3.73 -10.84
CA LYS A 31 -11.07 -4.76 -11.88
C LYS A 31 -12.50 -4.74 -12.43
N SER A 32 -12.66 -4.98 -13.72
CA SER A 32 -13.96 -5.09 -14.38
C SER A 32 -14.87 -6.16 -13.74
N ASN A 33 -14.28 -7.26 -13.26
CA ASN A 33 -14.93 -8.23 -12.40
C ASN A 33 -14.23 -8.24 -11.02
N ASN A 34 -14.80 -7.54 -10.06
CA ASN A 34 -14.30 -7.49 -8.68
C ASN A 34 -15.09 -8.40 -7.70
N VAL A 35 -16.03 -9.22 -8.21
CA VAL A 35 -16.83 -10.16 -7.40
C VAL A 35 -15.96 -11.19 -6.67
N PRO A 36 -14.92 -11.78 -7.27
CA PRO A 36 -14.02 -12.68 -6.53
C PRO A 36 -13.40 -12.03 -5.29
N PHE A 37 -13.02 -10.75 -5.38
CA PHE A 37 -12.47 -10.01 -4.24
C PHE A 37 -13.53 -9.73 -3.16
N VAL A 38 -14.80 -9.53 -3.54
CA VAL A 38 -15.91 -9.45 -2.57
C VAL A 38 -16.01 -10.74 -1.75
N TYR A 39 -16.02 -11.90 -2.41
CA TYR A 39 -16.09 -13.19 -1.71
C TYR A 39 -14.84 -13.48 -0.87
N GLU A 40 -13.66 -13.07 -1.31
CA GLU A 40 -12.40 -13.19 -0.55
C GLU A 40 -12.51 -12.44 0.78
N LEU A 41 -12.95 -11.17 0.75
CA LEU A 41 -13.11 -10.35 1.96
C LEU A 41 -14.20 -10.90 2.89
N ILE A 42 -15.32 -11.39 2.34
CA ILE A 42 -16.40 -11.99 3.14
C ILE A 42 -15.89 -13.30 3.79
N ALA A 43 -15.20 -14.15 3.04
CA ALA A 43 -14.66 -15.39 3.56
C ALA A 43 -13.71 -15.13 4.74
N GLU A 44 -12.79 -14.20 4.61
CA GLU A 44 -11.88 -13.79 5.69
C GLU A 44 -12.63 -13.31 6.94
N ARG A 45 -13.69 -12.53 6.77
CA ARG A 45 -14.52 -12.03 7.90
C ARG A 45 -15.27 -13.14 8.63
N LEU A 46 -15.80 -14.10 7.87
CA LEU A 46 -16.65 -15.15 8.42
C LEU A 46 -15.85 -16.31 9.00
N SER A 47 -14.74 -16.69 8.36
CA SER A 47 -13.89 -17.79 8.83
C SER A 47 -12.87 -17.35 9.88
N GLY A 48 -12.43 -16.09 9.83
CA GLY A 48 -11.27 -15.64 10.58
C GLY A 48 -9.94 -16.20 10.06
N ASP A 49 -9.97 -16.89 8.90
CA ASP A 49 -8.79 -17.50 8.31
C ASP A 49 -8.14 -16.56 7.31
N ILE A 50 -6.82 -16.47 7.40
CA ILE A 50 -6.01 -15.72 6.44
C ILE A 50 -5.80 -16.60 5.22
N ILE A 51 -6.28 -16.13 4.06
CA ILE A 51 -6.00 -16.78 2.78
C ILE A 51 -4.57 -16.42 2.39
N GLU A 52 -3.60 -17.22 2.81
CA GLU A 52 -2.20 -17.02 2.47
C GLU A 52 -1.92 -17.43 1.03
N SER A 53 -1.29 -16.51 0.29
CA SER A 53 -0.64 -16.87 -0.97
C SER A 53 0.77 -17.39 -0.67
N PRO A 54 1.24 -18.44 -1.35
CA PRO A 54 2.60 -18.95 -1.15
C PRO A 54 3.65 -17.83 -1.34
N THR A 55 4.59 -17.74 -0.40
CA THR A 55 5.68 -16.76 -0.50
C THR A 55 6.64 -17.20 -1.60
N THR A 56 6.79 -16.37 -2.64
CA THR A 56 7.73 -16.61 -3.74
C THR A 56 9.15 -16.17 -3.37
N GLN A 57 10.17 -16.69 -4.09
CA GLN A 57 11.55 -16.22 -3.92
C GLN A 57 11.69 -14.70 -4.13
N ALA A 58 10.94 -14.12 -5.07
CA ALA A 58 10.94 -12.68 -5.30
C ALA A 58 10.35 -11.91 -4.11
N MET A 59 9.31 -12.44 -3.46
CA MET A 59 8.75 -11.85 -2.24
C MET A 59 9.73 -11.95 -1.07
N MET A 60 10.40 -13.08 -0.89
CA MET A 60 11.44 -13.25 0.14
C MET A 60 12.60 -12.27 -0.08
N HIS A 61 13.06 -12.13 -1.32
CA HIS A 61 14.10 -11.15 -1.67
C HIS A 61 13.63 -9.72 -1.32
N GLY A 62 12.40 -9.35 -1.65
CA GLY A 62 11.81 -8.05 -1.29
C GLY A 62 11.86 -7.81 0.22
N ILE A 63 11.37 -8.76 1.01
CA ILE A 63 11.36 -8.70 2.48
C ILE A 63 12.76 -8.48 3.06
N MET A 64 13.76 -9.21 2.57
CA MET A 64 15.14 -9.09 3.05
C MET A 64 15.80 -7.76 2.67
N MET A 65 15.44 -7.20 1.51
CA MET A 65 16.08 -5.99 0.98
C MET A 65 15.36 -4.70 1.38
N GLU A 66 14.13 -4.76 1.84
CA GLU A 66 13.31 -3.60 2.21
C GLU A 66 13.96 -2.72 3.31
N PRO A 67 14.51 -3.27 4.43
CA PRO A 67 15.21 -2.45 5.42
C PRO A 67 16.47 -1.77 4.84
N VAL A 68 17.23 -2.47 4.01
CA VAL A 68 18.43 -1.92 3.34
C VAL A 68 18.05 -0.79 2.39
N ALA A 69 16.95 -0.95 1.65
CA ALA A 69 16.43 0.07 0.76
C ALA A 69 15.92 1.30 1.51
N LEU A 70 15.30 1.11 2.68
CA LEU A 70 14.83 2.20 3.53
C LEU A 70 16.00 3.00 4.10
N ASP A 71 17.08 2.34 4.52
CA ASP A 71 18.28 3.01 5.01
C ASP A 71 18.98 3.80 3.88
N GLU A 72 19.08 3.24 2.67
CA GLU A 72 19.59 3.97 1.50
C GLU A 72 18.71 5.18 1.16
N TYR A 73 17.37 5.03 1.26
CA TYR A 73 16.43 6.13 1.08
C TYR A 73 16.65 7.24 2.12
N ARG A 74 16.77 6.89 3.42
CA ARG A 74 17.07 7.84 4.50
C ARG A 74 18.36 8.60 4.26
N MET A 75 19.44 7.90 3.91
CA MET A 75 20.73 8.53 3.59
C MET A 75 20.64 9.47 2.38
N ARG A 76 19.90 9.08 1.36
CA ARG A 76 19.78 9.86 0.12
C ARG A 76 18.94 11.12 0.27
N THR A 77 17.87 11.05 1.06
CA THR A 77 16.87 12.12 1.19
C THR A 77 17.02 12.95 2.45
N ASN A 78 17.78 12.46 3.44
CA ASN A 78 17.86 13.00 4.80
C ASN A 78 16.47 13.12 5.47
N ALA A 79 15.51 12.26 5.10
CA ALA A 79 14.14 12.26 5.59
C ALA A 79 14.03 11.47 6.91
N ASP A 80 13.21 11.98 7.84
CA ASP A 80 12.77 11.24 9.05
C ASP A 80 11.72 10.19 8.66
N ALA A 81 12.16 9.18 7.90
CA ALA A 81 11.33 8.08 7.46
C ALA A 81 11.30 6.98 8.52
N ARG A 82 10.12 6.71 9.08
CA ARG A 82 9.91 5.74 10.15
C ARG A 82 9.05 4.58 9.66
N GLU A 83 9.46 3.37 9.99
CA GLU A 83 8.63 2.17 9.78
C GLU A 83 7.37 2.26 10.62
N VAL A 84 6.26 1.82 10.05
CA VAL A 84 4.94 1.84 10.70
C VAL A 84 4.26 0.50 10.47
N GLY A 85 3.70 -0.10 11.51
CA GLY A 85 3.10 -1.43 11.43
C GLY A 85 1.84 -1.46 10.57
N PHE A 86 0.78 -0.82 11.04
CA PHE A 86 -0.52 -0.81 10.36
C PHE A 86 -1.25 0.51 10.64
N VAL A 87 -1.82 1.10 9.60
CA VAL A 87 -2.55 2.37 9.68
C VAL A 87 -3.96 2.16 9.19
N ILE A 88 -4.95 2.45 10.04
CA ILE A 88 -6.37 2.34 9.74
C ILE A 88 -6.92 3.75 9.46
N HIS A 89 -7.80 3.86 8.45
CA HIS A 89 -8.53 5.08 8.16
C HIS A 89 -9.37 5.53 9.36
N ASP A 90 -9.53 6.83 9.59
CA ASP A 90 -10.26 7.34 10.75
C ASP A 90 -11.74 6.96 10.76
N ASP A 91 -12.42 7.11 9.64
CA ASP A 91 -13.86 6.91 9.52
C ASP A 91 -14.25 5.55 8.96
N HIS A 92 -13.32 4.83 8.32
CA HIS A 92 -13.56 3.58 7.60
C HIS A 92 -12.57 2.51 8.05
N ASP A 93 -12.94 1.71 9.05
CA ASP A 93 -12.10 0.64 9.62
C ASP A 93 -11.82 -0.52 8.64
N TRP A 94 -12.60 -0.60 7.56
CA TRP A 94 -12.41 -1.53 6.45
C TRP A 94 -11.34 -1.07 5.43
N LEU A 95 -10.74 0.12 5.63
CA LEU A 95 -9.64 0.67 4.84
C LEU A 95 -8.40 0.82 5.69
N ALA A 96 -7.29 0.26 5.23
CA ALA A 96 -6.02 0.36 5.95
C ALA A 96 -4.82 0.22 5.02
N ILE A 97 -3.65 0.58 5.53
CA ILE A 97 -2.39 0.42 4.83
C ILE A 97 -1.29 -0.05 5.80
N SER A 98 -0.35 -0.87 5.31
CA SER A 98 0.95 -1.09 5.94
C SER A 98 1.98 -0.38 5.09
N PRO A 99 2.34 0.86 5.42
CA PRO A 99 3.35 1.58 4.67
C PRO A 99 4.73 1.00 4.96
N ASP A 100 5.63 1.01 3.97
CA ASP A 100 7.03 0.64 4.23
C ASP A 100 7.70 1.69 5.12
N ALA A 101 7.34 2.98 4.93
CA ALA A 101 7.61 4.02 5.92
C ALA A 101 6.64 5.22 5.77
N LEU A 102 6.52 6.01 6.84
CA LEU A 102 5.98 7.36 6.80
C LEU A 102 7.09 8.35 7.13
N VAL A 103 7.11 9.47 6.42
CA VAL A 103 8.07 10.57 6.67
C VAL A 103 7.42 11.60 7.55
N TYR A 104 8.12 11.97 8.62
CA TYR A 104 7.62 12.89 9.63
C TYR A 104 8.33 14.24 9.57
N GLU A 105 7.56 15.29 9.83
CA GLU A 105 8.04 16.64 10.10
C GLU A 105 7.29 17.16 11.33
N ASN A 106 8.02 17.61 12.36
CA ASN A 106 7.44 18.09 13.63
C ASN A 106 6.45 17.10 14.28
N GLY A 107 6.70 15.78 14.13
CA GLY A 107 5.84 14.73 14.68
C GLY A 107 4.58 14.40 13.87
N VAL A 108 4.37 15.09 12.75
CA VAL A 108 3.24 14.84 11.83
C VAL A 108 3.75 14.09 10.60
N PRO A 109 3.08 13.02 10.15
CA PRO A 109 3.42 12.39 8.88
C PRO A 109 3.03 13.29 7.72
N ILE A 110 4.02 13.64 6.90
CA ILE A 110 3.87 14.52 5.73
C ILE A 110 4.09 13.80 4.41
N GLY A 111 4.68 12.59 4.45
CA GLY A 111 4.95 11.80 3.26
C GLY A 111 4.83 10.31 3.52
N GLY A 112 4.58 9.56 2.44
CA GLY A 112 4.61 8.11 2.43
C GLY A 112 5.76 7.56 1.60
N VAL A 113 6.23 6.37 1.91
CA VAL A 113 7.29 5.66 1.16
C VAL A 113 6.80 4.26 0.84
N GLU A 114 6.79 3.93 -0.44
CA GLU A 114 6.48 2.60 -0.96
C GLU A 114 7.71 2.03 -1.65
N ILE A 115 8.31 0.98 -1.08
CA ILE A 115 9.57 0.38 -1.51
C ILE A 115 9.31 -0.88 -2.33
N LYS A 116 10.05 -1.02 -3.42
CA LYS A 116 10.12 -2.24 -4.22
C LYS A 116 11.56 -2.62 -4.49
N CYS A 117 11.90 -3.89 -4.23
CA CYS A 117 13.21 -4.47 -4.50
C CYS A 117 13.10 -5.51 -5.62
N PRO A 118 12.92 -5.07 -6.88
CA PRO A 118 12.68 -5.96 -8.01
C PRO A 118 13.96 -6.62 -8.53
N SER A 119 13.83 -7.45 -9.57
CA SER A 119 14.99 -7.86 -10.36
C SER A 119 15.65 -6.66 -11.04
N THR A 120 16.97 -6.77 -11.37
CA THR A 120 17.72 -5.71 -12.05
C THR A 120 17.02 -5.25 -13.33
N LYS A 121 16.52 -6.19 -14.13
CA LYS A 121 15.76 -5.86 -15.35
C LYS A 121 14.58 -4.93 -15.04
N LYS A 122 13.77 -5.27 -14.04
CA LYS A 122 12.61 -4.47 -13.65
C LYS A 122 13.00 -3.11 -13.07
N HIS A 123 14.07 -3.06 -12.28
CA HIS A 123 14.60 -1.82 -11.76
C HIS A 123 15.00 -0.85 -12.87
N LEU A 124 15.70 -1.35 -13.90
CA LEU A 124 16.07 -0.57 -15.09
C LEU A 124 14.85 -0.09 -15.89
N GLU A 125 13.82 -0.94 -16.02
CA GLU A 125 12.54 -0.55 -16.65
C GLU A 125 11.88 0.61 -15.87
N TYR A 126 11.91 0.59 -14.53
CA TYR A 126 11.33 1.66 -13.71
C TYR A 126 12.13 2.96 -13.82
N ILE A 127 13.47 2.89 -13.79
CA ILE A 127 14.34 4.05 -14.03
C ILE A 127 14.03 4.69 -15.39
N ASN A 128 13.98 3.87 -16.43
CA ASN A 128 13.74 4.36 -17.79
C ASN A 128 12.32 4.91 -17.96
N GLY A 129 11.34 4.34 -17.27
CA GLY A 129 9.95 4.78 -17.30
C GLY A 129 9.72 6.13 -16.64
N GLY A 130 10.56 6.51 -15.66
CA GLY A 130 10.51 7.81 -14.98
C GLY A 130 9.17 8.12 -14.29
N LYS A 131 8.44 7.10 -13.84
CA LYS A 131 7.14 7.23 -13.19
C LYS A 131 6.81 6.01 -12.34
N VAL A 132 5.74 6.10 -11.53
CA VAL A 132 5.21 4.93 -10.83
C VAL A 132 4.74 3.89 -11.85
N PRO A 133 5.24 2.63 -11.77
CA PRO A 133 4.75 1.56 -12.65
C PRO A 133 3.24 1.32 -12.44
N ALA A 134 2.50 1.09 -13.53
CA ALA A 134 1.04 1.01 -13.50
C ALA A 134 0.50 0.02 -12.46
N GLN A 135 1.21 -1.10 -12.24
CA GLN A 135 0.84 -2.12 -11.26
C GLN A 135 0.85 -1.65 -9.80
N TYR A 136 1.60 -0.58 -9.47
CA TYR A 136 1.70 -0.01 -8.13
C TYR A 136 0.90 1.30 -7.97
N LYS A 137 0.33 1.83 -9.07
CA LYS A 137 -0.44 3.07 -9.02
C LYS A 137 -1.53 3.03 -7.95
N HIS A 138 -2.32 1.94 -7.91
CA HIS A 138 -3.41 1.83 -6.93
C HIS A 138 -2.89 1.81 -5.50
N GLN A 139 -1.76 1.14 -5.24
CA GLN A 139 -1.14 1.08 -3.92
C GLN A 139 -0.63 2.45 -3.48
N VAL A 140 0.10 3.16 -4.34
CA VAL A 140 0.60 4.52 -4.08
C VAL A 140 -0.56 5.49 -3.79
N MET A 141 -1.62 5.45 -4.61
CA MET A 141 -2.78 6.32 -4.40
C MET A 141 -3.54 5.98 -3.11
N HIS A 142 -3.47 4.74 -2.65
CA HIS A 142 -4.13 4.32 -1.42
C HIS A 142 -3.52 4.96 -0.17
N TYR A 143 -2.23 5.31 -0.18
CA TYR A 143 -1.61 6.09 0.90
C TYR A 143 -2.37 7.39 1.18
N PHE A 144 -2.69 8.14 0.13
CA PHE A 144 -3.43 9.39 0.23
C PHE A 144 -4.87 9.20 0.73
N MET A 145 -5.45 8.03 0.46
CA MET A 145 -6.80 7.70 0.92
C MET A 145 -6.86 7.38 2.41
N ILE A 146 -5.74 6.90 3.00
CA ILE A 146 -5.69 6.45 4.40
C ILE A 146 -5.08 7.51 5.31
N VAL A 147 -4.12 8.28 4.81
CA VAL A 147 -3.35 9.24 5.61
C VAL A 147 -3.56 10.65 5.04
N ASP A 148 -4.52 11.37 5.62
CA ASP A 148 -4.94 12.69 5.11
C ASP A 148 -3.83 13.74 5.16
N SER A 149 -2.94 13.64 6.14
CA SER A 149 -1.87 14.63 6.37
C SER A 149 -0.74 14.57 5.35
N ILE A 150 -0.55 13.43 4.64
CA ILE A 150 0.56 13.32 3.70
C ILE A 150 0.33 14.15 2.45
N GLN A 151 1.38 14.86 2.04
CA GLN A 151 1.39 15.73 0.87
C GLN A 151 1.97 15.03 -0.36
N TRP A 152 2.72 13.97 -0.15
CA TRP A 152 3.37 13.20 -1.22
C TRP A 152 3.59 11.74 -0.84
N VAL A 153 3.80 10.91 -1.87
CA VAL A 153 4.25 9.52 -1.73
C VAL A 153 5.44 9.30 -2.65
N ASP A 154 6.53 8.80 -2.10
CA ASP A 154 7.70 8.35 -2.85
C ASP A 154 7.55 6.87 -3.20
N PHE A 155 7.46 6.57 -4.48
CA PHE A 155 7.69 5.24 -5.00
C PHE A 155 9.20 5.03 -5.12
N VAL A 156 9.72 4.05 -4.40
CA VAL A 156 11.15 3.75 -4.33
C VAL A 156 11.41 2.39 -4.96
N SER A 157 12.31 2.34 -5.92
CA SER A 157 12.85 1.07 -6.45
C SER A 157 14.32 0.94 -6.11
N PHE A 158 14.70 -0.20 -5.53
CA PHE A 158 16.05 -0.45 -5.05
C PHE A 158 16.63 -1.75 -5.60
N ASP A 159 17.86 -1.67 -6.13
CA ASP A 159 18.68 -2.81 -6.50
C ASP A 159 20.18 -2.53 -6.20
N PRO A 160 20.76 -3.17 -5.18
CA PRO A 160 22.15 -2.92 -4.77
C PRO A 160 23.20 -3.42 -5.77
N ARG A 161 22.81 -4.23 -6.76
CA ARG A 161 23.72 -4.89 -7.71
C ARG A 161 24.24 -3.97 -8.80
N ILE A 162 23.67 -2.78 -8.97
CA ILE A 162 24.07 -1.80 -9.97
C ILE A 162 24.43 -0.45 -9.33
N SER A 163 25.21 0.37 -10.05
CA SER A 163 25.65 1.67 -9.53
C SER A 163 24.52 2.64 -9.23
N LYS A 164 23.44 2.65 -10.06
CA LYS A 164 22.23 3.42 -9.79
C LYS A 164 21.27 2.59 -8.94
N LYS A 165 21.64 2.37 -7.68
CA LYS A 165 20.94 1.49 -6.74
C LYS A 165 19.51 1.93 -6.44
N LEU A 166 19.27 3.24 -6.36
CA LEU A 166 18.02 3.83 -5.89
C LEU A 166 17.38 4.67 -6.99
N PHE A 167 16.11 4.42 -7.25
CA PHE A 167 15.23 5.25 -8.06
C PHE A 167 14.07 5.70 -7.19
N ILE A 168 13.83 7.01 -7.13
CA ILE A 168 12.73 7.61 -6.39
C ILE A 168 11.87 8.39 -7.37
N PHE A 169 10.56 8.15 -7.34
CA PHE A 169 9.57 8.96 -8.05
C PHE A 169 8.52 9.45 -7.07
N ARG A 170 8.46 10.78 -6.89
CA ARG A 170 7.51 11.43 -5.98
C ARG A 170 6.20 11.75 -6.69
N VAL A 171 5.11 11.33 -6.06
CA VAL A 171 3.74 11.69 -6.44
C VAL A 171 3.25 12.72 -5.43
N HIS A 172 2.80 13.88 -5.90
CA HIS A 172 2.27 14.94 -5.05
C HIS A 172 0.75 14.89 -4.98
N ARG A 173 0.18 15.12 -3.79
CA ARG A 173 -1.26 15.15 -3.57
C ARG A 173 -1.96 16.27 -4.33
N ASP A 174 -1.31 17.44 -4.46
CA ASP A 174 -1.81 18.65 -5.12
C ASP A 174 -1.63 18.65 -6.64
N ASP A 175 -1.00 17.60 -7.20
CA ASP A 175 -1.01 17.42 -8.67
C ASP A 175 -2.48 17.28 -9.14
N PRO A 176 -2.92 18.09 -10.13
CA PRO A 176 -4.31 18.10 -10.57
C PRO A 176 -4.85 16.72 -10.99
N ASP A 177 -4.04 15.91 -11.67
CA ASP A 177 -4.44 14.56 -12.08
C ASP A 177 -4.55 13.62 -10.88
N VAL A 178 -3.70 13.78 -9.87
CA VAL A 178 -3.75 13.03 -8.62
C VAL A 178 -4.99 13.43 -7.82
N ALA A 179 -5.25 14.72 -7.65
CA ALA A 179 -6.40 15.24 -6.92
C ALA A 179 -7.73 14.73 -7.53
N LEU A 180 -7.84 14.78 -8.86
CA LEU A 180 -9.01 14.24 -9.57
C LEU A 180 -9.16 12.72 -9.38
N ASP A 181 -8.07 11.97 -9.52
CA ASP A 181 -8.06 10.50 -9.30
C ASP A 181 -8.48 10.15 -7.86
N LEU A 182 -8.07 10.93 -6.84
CA LEU A 182 -8.46 10.71 -5.45
C LEU A 182 -9.96 10.88 -5.24
N GLU A 183 -10.59 11.90 -5.81
CA GLU A 183 -12.04 12.09 -5.71
C GLU A 183 -12.82 10.94 -6.38
N MET A 184 -12.36 10.48 -7.54
CA MET A 184 -12.96 9.32 -8.20
C MET A 184 -12.83 8.05 -7.35
N ARG A 185 -11.69 7.84 -6.70
CA ARG A 185 -11.43 6.69 -5.83
C ARG A 185 -12.34 6.65 -4.62
N LYS A 186 -12.61 7.79 -3.98
CA LYS A 186 -13.56 7.86 -2.86
C LYS A 186 -14.90 7.25 -3.24
N MET A 187 -15.44 7.63 -4.41
CA MET A 187 -16.71 7.10 -4.89
C MET A 187 -16.64 5.60 -5.19
N GLU A 188 -15.56 5.13 -5.83
CA GLU A 188 -15.41 3.72 -6.16
C GLU A 188 -15.23 2.84 -4.91
N TYR A 189 -14.53 3.34 -3.88
CA TYR A 189 -14.39 2.65 -2.60
C TYR A 189 -15.75 2.47 -1.91
N LEU A 190 -16.57 3.53 -1.84
CA LEU A 190 -17.90 3.46 -1.24
C LEU A 190 -18.83 2.54 -2.02
N LYS A 191 -18.85 2.61 -3.36
CA LYS A 191 -19.60 1.68 -4.21
C LYS A 191 -19.21 0.23 -3.98
N PHE A 192 -17.90 -0.03 -3.87
CA PHE A 192 -17.40 -1.37 -3.60
C PHE A 192 -17.82 -1.85 -2.21
N TRP A 193 -17.74 -1.00 -1.20
CA TRP A 193 -18.17 -1.30 0.15
C TRP A 193 -19.67 -1.62 0.24
N ASP A 194 -20.52 -0.83 -0.40
CA ASP A 194 -21.95 -1.09 -0.48
C ASP A 194 -22.25 -2.43 -1.17
N LYS A 195 -21.52 -2.72 -2.26
CA LYS A 195 -21.62 -4.01 -2.94
C LYS A 195 -21.25 -5.16 -2.02
N LEU A 196 -20.11 -5.06 -1.30
CA LEU A 196 -19.65 -6.07 -0.36
C LEU A 196 -20.69 -6.33 0.72
N ASN A 197 -21.20 -5.29 1.37
CA ASN A 197 -22.22 -5.40 2.42
C ASN A 197 -23.53 -6.02 1.91
N LYS A 198 -23.91 -5.73 0.66
CA LYS A 198 -25.09 -6.35 0.03
C LYS A 198 -24.89 -7.86 -0.18
N TYR A 199 -23.69 -8.28 -0.61
CA TYR A 199 -23.39 -9.70 -0.80
C TYR A 199 -23.32 -10.44 0.54
N GLU A 200 -22.67 -9.84 1.52
CA GLU A 200 -22.53 -10.41 2.88
C GLU A 200 -23.89 -10.63 3.53
N ARG A 201 -24.77 -9.62 3.51
CA ARG A 201 -26.16 -9.77 4.01
C ARG A 201 -26.89 -10.91 3.35
N LYS A 202 -26.85 -11.01 2.01
CA LYS A 202 -27.51 -12.08 1.27
C LYS A 202 -27.01 -13.47 1.62
N ILE A 203 -25.77 -13.61 2.09
CA ILE A 203 -25.18 -14.89 2.50
C ILE A 203 -25.64 -15.26 3.91
N LEU A 204 -25.86 -14.28 4.78
CA LEU A 204 -26.20 -14.47 6.19
C LEU A 204 -27.71 -14.58 6.46
N GLU A 205 -28.56 -14.12 5.52
CA GLU A 205 -30.03 -14.31 5.51
C GLU A 205 -30.40 -15.72 5.00
#